data_003b9b9350d1e576b42a986c81f1dcd1
#
_entry.id   003b9b9350d1e576b42a986c81f1dcd1
#
_cell.length_a   1.000
_cell.length_b   1.000
_cell.length_c   1.000
_cell.angle_alpha   90.00
_cell.angle_beta   90.00
_cell.angle_gamma   90.00
#
_symmetry.space_group_name_H-M   'P 1'
#
loop_
_entity.id
_entity.type
_entity.pdbx_description
1 polymer ?
#
loop_
_entity_poly.entity_id
_entity_poly.type
_entity_poly.pdbx_seq_one_letter_code
_entity_poly.pdbx_strand_id
1 'polypeptide(L)'
;MKSQYEFDIGAQVRMWRKARGLLQKELAAKANMNVTQLWALENGRFSPSIRNTERIANALDITLLELLSSPDEHINSPDGTVGEKNRLHAPICEIMPVLKSSDGIPGIDTHTQERFIALIEKAREFESKYSALTPTNLPLSSQVSTSEAGAEQLAYALRAHLDIGSAIVHDTIPLFESYGVRVLDAKLPEKPGSISFYDTKNKNFTVFIAEQFKKKPWRRDFLLLTEIGRAFLFTRHDHLPLHETARSRRFAHHFAATFLQPESAVRNAVYSLNIKPDEWTYELLLRIKERFGVSAEAFAIRLKELALITRRKSDEFINQIKQYYSSTDHDEPMAKERRPGKAYDLASLSS
;
A
#
# COMPACT_ATOMS: atom_id res chain seq x y z
N MET A 1 -3.57 -33.43 -0.55
CA MET A 1 -2.29 -33.05 -1.18
C MET A 1 -1.75 -31.87 -0.36
N LYS A 2 -0.68 -32.10 0.43
CA LYS A 2 -0.03 -31.05 1.21
C LYS A 2 0.75 -30.15 0.27
N SER A 3 0.60 -28.85 0.40
CA SER A 3 1.33 -27.82 -0.35
C SER A 3 2.84 -27.99 -0.14
N GLN A 4 3.61 -28.01 -1.21
CA GLN A 4 5.01 -28.45 -1.29
C GLN A 4 6.03 -27.33 -1.00
N TYR A 5 5.62 -26.19 -0.41
CA TYR A 5 6.51 -25.08 -0.03
C TYR A 5 6.03 -24.45 1.29
N GLU A 6 5.98 -25.26 2.36
CA GLU A 6 5.90 -24.71 3.70
C GLU A 6 7.35 -24.55 4.19
N PHE A 7 7.82 -23.29 4.34
CA PHE A 7 9.13 -22.99 4.92
C PHE A 7 9.19 -23.56 6.34
N ASP A 8 9.98 -24.62 6.54
CA ASP A 8 10.11 -25.28 7.83
C ASP A 8 11.25 -24.63 8.64
N ILE A 9 10.87 -23.66 9.48
CA ILE A 9 11.79 -22.99 10.39
C ILE A 9 12.46 -23.96 11.36
N GLY A 10 11.80 -25.08 11.70
CA GLY A 10 12.36 -26.11 12.58
C GLY A 10 13.52 -26.84 11.92
N ALA A 11 13.39 -27.16 10.62
CA ALA A 11 14.47 -27.75 9.84
C ALA A 11 15.69 -26.82 9.77
N GLN A 12 15.49 -25.51 9.59
CA GLN A 12 16.54 -24.50 9.58
C GLN A 12 17.26 -24.41 10.93
N VAL A 13 16.53 -24.31 12.02
CA VAL A 13 17.10 -24.31 13.37
C VAL A 13 17.95 -25.56 13.61
N ARG A 14 17.44 -26.73 13.22
CA ARG A 14 18.17 -28.00 13.35
C ARG A 14 19.46 -28.02 12.52
N MET A 15 19.42 -27.50 11.30
CA MET A 15 20.59 -27.39 10.41
C MET A 15 21.65 -26.49 11.02
N TRP A 16 21.31 -25.26 11.40
CA TRP A 16 22.25 -24.30 12.01
C TRP A 16 22.82 -24.79 13.33
N ARG A 17 21.96 -25.41 14.18
CA ARG A 17 22.45 -26.02 15.43
C ARG A 17 23.53 -27.07 15.18
N LYS A 18 23.28 -27.99 14.23
CA LYS A 18 24.26 -29.03 13.86
C LYS A 18 25.54 -28.43 13.26
N ALA A 19 25.42 -27.43 12.38
CA ALA A 19 26.56 -26.73 11.79
C ALA A 19 27.46 -26.06 12.87
N ARG A 20 26.87 -25.63 14.00
CA ARG A 20 27.59 -25.06 15.15
C ARG A 20 28.02 -26.11 16.18
N GLY A 21 27.78 -27.39 15.91
CA GLY A 21 28.14 -28.47 16.82
C GLY A 21 27.40 -28.48 18.17
N LEU A 22 26.27 -27.77 18.27
CA LEU A 22 25.53 -27.64 19.52
C LEU A 22 24.56 -28.79 19.73
N LEU A 23 24.44 -29.26 20.97
CA LEU A 23 23.39 -30.18 21.41
C LEU A 23 22.06 -29.38 21.58
N GLN A 24 20.90 -30.07 21.46
CA GLN A 24 19.60 -29.42 21.70
C GLN A 24 19.51 -28.77 23.07
N LYS A 25 20.06 -29.41 24.11
CA LYS A 25 20.10 -28.89 25.48
C LYS A 25 20.91 -27.57 25.57
N GLU A 26 21.98 -27.46 24.82
CA GLU A 26 22.85 -26.28 24.83
C GLU A 26 22.21 -25.12 24.09
N LEU A 27 21.62 -25.37 22.92
CA LEU A 27 20.90 -24.34 22.20
C LEU A 27 19.68 -23.86 22.99
N ALA A 28 18.92 -24.78 23.60
CA ALA A 28 17.75 -24.43 24.41
C ALA A 28 18.12 -23.53 25.59
N ALA A 29 19.25 -23.86 26.28
CA ALA A 29 19.78 -23.04 27.38
C ALA A 29 20.19 -21.63 26.90
N LYS A 30 20.92 -21.53 25.78
CA LYS A 30 21.34 -20.25 25.19
C LYS A 30 20.15 -19.39 24.72
N ALA A 31 19.12 -20.03 24.15
CA ALA A 31 17.90 -19.35 23.69
C ALA A 31 16.90 -19.07 24.81
N ASN A 32 17.21 -19.43 26.06
CA ASN A 32 16.33 -19.32 27.20
C ASN A 32 14.94 -19.94 26.94
N MET A 33 14.93 -21.18 26.47
CA MET A 33 13.72 -21.95 26.17
C MET A 33 13.81 -23.39 26.68
N ASN A 34 12.67 -24.08 26.78
CA ASN A 34 12.66 -25.48 27.22
C ASN A 34 13.16 -26.40 26.10
N VAL A 35 13.97 -27.41 26.45
CA VAL A 35 14.50 -28.42 25.53
C VAL A 35 13.37 -29.13 24.76
N THR A 36 12.25 -29.43 25.43
CA THR A 36 11.07 -30.05 24.81
C THR A 36 10.43 -29.17 23.76
N GLN A 37 10.40 -27.84 24.00
CA GLN A 37 9.91 -26.87 23.00
C GLN A 37 10.82 -26.78 21.79
N LEU A 38 12.16 -26.77 22.00
CA LEU A 38 13.13 -26.78 20.90
C LEU A 38 13.02 -28.07 20.09
N TRP A 39 12.87 -29.22 20.76
CA TRP A 39 12.67 -30.51 20.09
C TRP A 39 11.37 -30.51 19.25
N ALA A 40 10.27 -30.01 19.81
CA ALA A 40 9.00 -29.90 19.09
C ALA A 40 9.09 -28.97 17.88
N LEU A 41 9.83 -27.85 18.00
CA LEU A 41 10.13 -26.95 16.90
C LEU A 41 10.93 -27.63 15.79
N GLU A 42 12.06 -28.29 16.12
CA GLU A 42 12.91 -28.97 15.16
C GLU A 42 12.22 -30.15 14.44
N ASN A 43 11.10 -30.62 14.97
CA ASN A 43 10.28 -31.68 14.37
C ASN A 43 8.96 -31.16 13.76
N GLY A 44 8.82 -29.85 13.54
CA GLY A 44 7.66 -29.24 12.91
C GLY A 44 6.35 -29.34 13.71
N ARG A 45 6.43 -29.65 15.02
CA ARG A 45 5.27 -29.79 15.91
C ARG A 45 4.92 -28.53 16.69
N PHE A 46 5.74 -27.49 16.53
CA PHE A 46 5.60 -26.21 17.23
C PHE A 46 6.12 -25.09 16.32
N SER A 47 5.32 -24.03 16.15
CA SER A 47 5.72 -22.81 15.46
C SER A 47 6.14 -21.77 16.49
N PRO A 48 7.39 -21.27 16.47
CA PRO A 48 7.86 -20.29 17.44
C PRO A 48 7.23 -18.93 17.20
N SER A 49 7.05 -18.14 18.24
CA SER A 49 6.76 -16.71 18.10
C SER A 49 8.00 -15.98 17.54
N ILE A 50 7.82 -14.81 16.94
CA ILE A 50 8.92 -13.96 16.43
C ILE A 50 9.99 -13.75 17.50
N ARG A 51 9.59 -13.46 18.74
CA ARG A 51 10.49 -13.27 19.88
C ARG A 51 11.31 -14.52 20.20
N ASN A 52 10.75 -15.70 20.04
CA ASN A 52 11.49 -16.96 20.25
C ASN A 52 12.40 -17.25 19.08
N THR A 53 12.00 -16.91 17.86
CA THR A 53 12.84 -17.03 16.66
C THR A 53 14.08 -16.13 16.74
N GLU A 54 13.94 -14.89 17.21
CA GLU A 54 15.05 -13.98 17.47
C GLU A 54 16.01 -14.51 18.53
N ARG A 55 15.47 -15.06 19.63
CA ARG A 55 16.32 -15.68 20.68
C ARG A 55 17.12 -16.87 20.16
N ILE A 56 16.52 -17.68 19.29
CA ILE A 56 17.18 -18.82 18.66
C ILE A 56 18.26 -18.33 17.69
N ALA A 57 17.97 -17.32 16.85
CA ALA A 57 18.93 -16.72 15.93
C ALA A 57 20.15 -16.17 16.71
N ASN A 58 19.91 -15.39 17.76
CA ASN A 58 20.96 -14.86 18.63
C ASN A 58 21.77 -15.97 19.33
N ALA A 59 21.10 -17.05 19.78
CA ALA A 59 21.75 -18.18 20.41
C ALA A 59 22.62 -19.00 19.44
N LEU A 60 22.31 -18.94 18.16
CA LEU A 60 23.08 -19.54 17.07
C LEU A 60 24.15 -18.60 16.50
N ASP A 61 24.19 -17.36 16.97
CA ASP A 61 25.10 -16.32 16.47
C ASP A 61 24.90 -16.07 14.96
N ILE A 62 23.64 -15.95 14.55
CA ILE A 62 23.19 -15.64 13.20
C ILE A 62 22.11 -14.58 13.27
N THR A 63 21.87 -13.89 12.14
CA THR A 63 20.75 -12.96 12.01
C THR A 63 19.43 -13.70 11.85
N LEU A 64 18.33 -13.05 12.20
CA LEU A 64 17.00 -13.59 11.96
C LEU A 64 16.78 -13.88 10.47
N LEU A 65 17.36 -13.06 9.59
CA LEU A 65 17.30 -13.23 8.15
C LEU A 65 18.01 -14.51 7.70
N GLU A 66 19.22 -14.79 8.20
CA GLU A 66 19.96 -16.02 7.91
C GLU A 66 19.20 -17.26 8.37
N LEU A 67 18.52 -17.19 9.52
CA LEU A 67 17.69 -18.28 10.01
C LEU A 67 16.47 -18.53 9.13
N LEU A 68 15.96 -17.51 8.47
CA LEU A 68 14.78 -17.55 7.62
C LEU A 68 15.06 -17.73 6.12
N SER A 69 16.35 -17.77 5.71
CA SER A 69 16.78 -18.00 4.32
C SER A 69 16.84 -19.49 3.99
N SER A 70 16.52 -19.87 2.74
CA SER A 70 16.59 -21.26 2.28
C SER A 70 18.04 -21.75 2.12
N PRO A 71 18.36 -23.05 2.40
CA PRO A 71 19.70 -23.60 2.35
C PRO A 71 20.37 -23.59 0.96
N ASP A 72 19.60 -23.44 -0.11
CA ASP A 72 20.09 -23.56 -1.49
C ASP A 72 20.93 -22.38 -1.98
N GLU A 73 21.03 -21.30 -1.20
CA GLU A 73 21.84 -20.14 -1.55
C GLU A 73 23.30 -20.19 -1.03
N HIS A 74 23.68 -21.21 -0.21
CA HIS A 74 24.98 -21.25 0.44
C HIS A 74 25.90 -22.41 0.06
N ILE A 75 25.56 -23.25 -0.93
CA ILE A 75 26.41 -24.39 -1.33
C ILE A 75 26.86 -24.23 -2.78
N ASN A 76 27.70 -23.24 -3.06
CA ASN A 76 28.64 -23.29 -4.19
C ASN A 76 29.82 -22.33 -3.94
N SER A 77 30.73 -22.74 -3.09
CA SER A 77 32.12 -22.26 -3.12
C SER A 77 33.04 -23.36 -2.61
N PRO A 78 33.86 -23.99 -3.48
CA PRO A 78 34.94 -24.87 -3.04
C PRO A 78 36.17 -23.98 -2.76
N ASP A 79 36.43 -23.61 -1.56
CA ASP A 79 37.77 -23.58 -1.02
C ASP A 79 37.78 -23.22 0.49
N GLY A 80 38.35 -24.12 1.27
CA GLY A 80 38.54 -23.92 2.70
C GLY A 80 39.77 -23.06 2.96
N THR A 81 39.57 -21.78 3.18
CA THR A 81 40.53 -20.92 3.88
C THR A 81 39.75 -19.99 4.82
N VAL A 82 39.91 -20.26 6.12
CA VAL A 82 39.56 -19.36 7.20
C VAL A 82 40.40 -18.10 7.03
N GLY A 83 39.86 -17.08 6.46
CA GLY A 83 40.42 -15.74 6.31
C GLY A 83 39.44 -14.72 6.83
N GLU A 84 39.75 -14.13 8.01
CA GLU A 84 39.18 -12.84 8.41
C GLU A 84 39.29 -11.83 7.26
N LYS A 85 38.23 -11.21 6.89
CA LYS A 85 38.00 -10.04 6.01
C LYS A 85 37.19 -10.41 4.78
N ASN A 86 35.89 -10.34 4.95
CA ASN A 86 35.00 -9.58 4.07
C ASN A 86 33.56 -9.84 4.55
N ARG A 87 33.13 -9.06 5.54
CA ARG A 87 31.69 -8.69 5.61
C ARG A 87 31.42 -7.84 4.36
N LEU A 88 31.24 -8.50 3.22
CA LEU A 88 30.50 -7.93 2.13
C LEU A 88 29.08 -7.77 2.66
N HIS A 89 28.82 -6.58 3.25
CA HIS A 89 27.47 -6.06 3.21
C HIS A 89 27.06 -6.16 1.73
N ALA A 90 26.15 -7.08 1.41
CA ALA A 90 25.34 -6.89 0.24
C ALA A 90 24.88 -5.43 0.33
N PRO A 91 25.04 -4.60 -0.70
CA PRO A 91 24.66 -3.22 -0.61
C PRO A 91 23.22 -3.21 -0.13
N ILE A 92 22.98 -2.66 1.07
CA ILE A 92 21.63 -2.45 1.57
C ILE A 92 21.01 -1.59 0.49
N CYS A 93 20.10 -2.14 -0.28
CA CYS A 93 19.46 -1.40 -1.34
C CYS A 93 18.73 -0.25 -0.64
N GLU A 94 19.31 0.94 -0.70
CA GLU A 94 18.80 2.12 0.01
C GLU A 94 17.38 2.45 -0.45
N ILE A 95 17.04 2.06 -1.68
CA ILE A 95 15.74 2.28 -2.31
C ILE A 95 15.04 0.94 -2.44
N MET A 96 13.96 0.76 -1.70
CA MET A 96 13.23 -0.50 -1.59
C MET A 96 11.83 -0.40 -2.19
N PRO A 97 11.39 -1.39 -2.99
CA PRO A 97 9.99 -1.46 -3.42
C PRO A 97 9.09 -1.73 -2.21
N VAL A 98 7.93 -1.08 -2.16
CA VAL A 98 6.94 -1.30 -1.08
C VAL A 98 6.27 -2.67 -1.23
N LEU A 99 6.05 -3.13 -2.45
CA LEU A 99 5.52 -4.47 -2.74
C LEU A 99 6.62 -5.39 -3.29
N LYS A 100 6.61 -6.66 -2.89
CA LYS A 100 7.50 -7.69 -3.45
C LYS A 100 7.14 -8.00 -4.91
N SER A 101 8.16 -8.11 -5.76
CA SER A 101 7.99 -8.51 -7.17
C SER A 101 7.55 -9.97 -7.33
N SER A 102 7.87 -10.83 -6.38
CA SER A 102 7.53 -12.26 -6.41
C SER A 102 6.03 -12.56 -6.30
N ASP A 103 5.22 -11.60 -5.90
CA ASP A 103 3.78 -11.79 -5.67
C ASP A 103 2.93 -11.59 -6.93
N GLY A 104 3.57 -11.71 -8.11
CA GLY A 104 2.83 -11.71 -9.36
C GLY A 104 2.16 -10.36 -9.66
N ILE A 105 2.89 -9.25 -9.41
CA ILE A 105 2.47 -7.97 -9.98
C ILE A 105 2.64 -8.09 -11.49
N PRO A 106 1.58 -8.29 -12.27
CA PRO A 106 1.69 -8.54 -13.69
C PRO A 106 2.43 -7.39 -14.39
N GLY A 107 3.52 -7.69 -15.07
CA GLY A 107 4.27 -6.70 -15.87
C GLY A 107 5.29 -5.86 -15.11
N ILE A 108 5.62 -6.19 -13.85
CA ILE A 108 6.71 -5.55 -13.10
C ILE A 108 7.70 -6.64 -12.68
N ASP A 109 8.63 -6.93 -13.57
CA ASP A 109 9.75 -7.83 -13.32
C ASP A 109 10.91 -7.11 -12.60
N THR A 110 11.92 -7.86 -12.19
CA THR A 110 13.10 -7.33 -11.51
C THR A 110 13.80 -6.25 -12.32
N HIS A 111 13.92 -6.42 -13.63
CA HIS A 111 14.54 -5.45 -14.52
C HIS A 111 13.75 -4.12 -14.56
N THR A 112 12.44 -4.19 -14.56
CA THR A 112 11.58 -3.00 -14.48
C THR A 112 11.76 -2.29 -13.14
N GLN A 113 11.91 -3.02 -12.02
CA GLN A 113 12.18 -2.41 -10.72
C GLN A 113 13.53 -1.71 -10.68
N GLU A 114 14.60 -2.33 -11.20
CA GLU A 114 15.93 -1.72 -11.31
C GLU A 114 15.91 -0.40 -12.11
N ARG A 115 15.13 -0.35 -13.19
CA ARG A 115 14.93 0.89 -13.95
C ARG A 115 14.27 1.99 -13.11
N PHE A 116 13.30 1.67 -12.29
CA PHE A 116 12.65 2.65 -11.39
C PHE A 116 13.62 3.13 -10.30
N ILE A 117 14.40 2.22 -9.72
CA ILE A 117 15.45 2.59 -8.77
C ILE A 117 16.44 3.56 -9.40
N ALA A 118 16.92 3.28 -10.62
CA ALA A 118 17.82 4.18 -11.34
C ALA A 118 17.18 5.55 -11.63
N LEU A 119 15.87 5.61 -11.90
CA LEU A 119 15.15 6.89 -12.07
C LEU A 119 15.06 7.68 -10.76
N ILE A 120 14.83 7.02 -9.63
CA ILE A 120 14.83 7.66 -8.30
C ILE A 120 16.21 8.21 -7.98
N GLU A 121 17.29 7.46 -8.25
CA GLU A 121 18.66 7.91 -8.03
C GLU A 121 18.98 9.15 -8.86
N LYS A 122 18.60 9.18 -10.13
CA LYS A 122 18.77 10.36 -10.98
C LYS A 122 17.98 11.57 -10.50
N ALA A 123 16.73 11.35 -10.05
CA ALA A 123 15.92 12.42 -9.47
C ALA A 123 16.58 12.96 -8.20
N ARG A 124 17.11 12.07 -7.33
CA ARG A 124 17.85 12.43 -6.13
C ARG A 124 19.11 13.25 -6.43
N GLU A 125 19.90 12.84 -7.43
CA GLU A 125 21.07 13.60 -7.86
C GLU A 125 20.70 14.99 -8.35
N PHE A 126 19.64 15.10 -9.13
CA PHE A 126 19.13 16.39 -9.60
C PHE A 126 18.69 17.28 -8.45
N GLU A 127 17.85 16.78 -7.57
CA GLU A 127 17.34 17.52 -6.38
C GLU A 127 18.48 17.96 -5.45
N SER A 128 19.50 17.11 -5.26
CA SER A 128 20.65 17.45 -4.40
C SER A 128 21.44 18.65 -4.90
N LYS A 129 21.52 18.85 -6.22
CA LYS A 129 22.19 20.01 -6.84
C LYS A 129 21.47 21.32 -6.55
N TYR A 130 20.16 21.27 -6.30
CA TYR A 130 19.33 22.45 -6.07
C TYR A 130 18.90 22.58 -4.59
N SER A 131 19.47 21.79 -3.69
CA SER A 131 19.08 21.75 -2.26
C SER A 131 17.58 21.48 -2.05
N ALA A 132 16.95 20.75 -2.97
CA ALA A 132 15.51 20.48 -2.97
C ALA A 132 15.13 19.12 -2.37
N LEU A 133 16.11 18.36 -1.81
CA LEU A 133 15.86 17.09 -1.15
C LEU A 133 15.05 17.34 0.13
N THR A 134 13.76 17.03 0.08
CA THR A 134 12.86 17.07 1.22
C THR A 134 12.49 15.67 1.64
N PRO A 135 12.76 15.24 2.88
CA PRO A 135 12.23 13.98 3.40
C PRO A 135 10.71 13.99 3.38
N THR A 136 10.11 12.83 3.18
CA THR A 136 8.65 12.69 3.26
C THR A 136 8.18 12.91 4.70
N ASN A 137 7.39 13.97 4.90
CA ASN A 137 6.81 14.35 6.18
C ASN A 137 5.40 13.78 6.33
N LEU A 138 5.29 12.45 6.35
CA LEU A 138 4.05 11.76 6.67
C LEU A 138 4.23 10.91 7.94
N PRO A 139 3.20 10.73 8.77
CA PRO A 139 3.28 9.95 10.01
C PRO A 139 3.29 8.44 9.76
N LEU A 140 4.19 7.96 8.89
CA LEU A 140 4.25 6.58 8.40
C LEU A 140 4.51 5.54 9.51
N SER A 141 5.08 5.96 10.66
CA SER A 141 5.37 5.10 11.81
C SER A 141 4.15 4.82 12.71
N SER A 142 2.96 5.30 12.34
CA SER A 142 1.75 5.14 13.15
C SER A 142 1.36 3.66 13.28
N GLN A 143 1.22 3.19 14.52
CA GLN A 143 0.75 1.83 14.79
C GLN A 143 -0.77 1.76 14.66
N VAL A 144 -1.25 1.20 13.56
CA VAL A 144 -2.68 1.05 13.28
C VAL A 144 -3.01 -0.41 12.97
N SER A 145 -4.22 -0.85 13.33
CA SER A 145 -4.74 -2.17 12.96
C SER A 145 -4.84 -2.31 11.43
N THR A 146 -4.55 -3.51 10.90
CA THR A 146 -4.72 -3.84 9.47
C THR A 146 -6.17 -4.15 9.08
N SER A 147 -7.14 -3.75 9.91
CA SER A 147 -8.58 -3.86 9.64
C SER A 147 -9.09 -2.65 8.84
N GLU A 148 -10.30 -2.74 8.31
CA GLU A 148 -10.97 -1.61 7.66
C GLU A 148 -11.14 -0.43 8.61
N ALA A 149 -11.53 -0.69 9.87
CA ALA A 149 -11.59 0.35 10.91
C ALA A 149 -10.23 1.01 11.18
N GLY A 150 -9.14 0.24 11.15
CA GLY A 150 -7.79 0.78 11.25
C GLY A 150 -7.41 1.65 10.06
N ALA A 151 -7.79 1.25 8.85
CA ALA A 151 -7.59 2.06 7.65
C ALA A 151 -8.35 3.39 7.72
N GLU A 152 -9.57 3.36 8.23
CA GLU A 152 -10.39 4.55 8.43
C GLU A 152 -9.76 5.50 9.46
N GLN A 153 -9.38 5.00 10.63
CA GLN A 153 -8.68 5.79 11.67
C GLN A 153 -7.42 6.44 11.11
N LEU A 154 -6.64 5.68 10.33
CA LEU A 154 -5.42 6.17 9.70
C LEU A 154 -5.69 7.27 8.69
N ALA A 155 -6.74 7.14 7.88
CA ALA A 155 -7.14 8.17 6.92
C ALA A 155 -7.50 9.48 7.64
N TYR A 156 -8.23 9.42 8.74
CA TYR A 156 -8.54 10.61 9.54
C TYR A 156 -7.31 11.19 10.23
N ALA A 157 -6.42 10.34 10.78
CA ALA A 157 -5.17 10.78 11.38
C ALA A 157 -4.27 11.49 10.35
N LEU A 158 -4.18 10.96 9.12
CA LEU A 158 -3.44 11.61 8.06
C LEU A 158 -4.08 12.94 7.66
N ARG A 159 -5.41 13.01 7.52
CA ARG A 159 -6.11 14.25 7.21
C ARG A 159 -5.89 15.33 8.29
N ALA A 160 -5.84 14.93 9.56
CA ALA A 160 -5.51 15.82 10.66
C ALA A 160 -4.05 16.31 10.59
N HIS A 161 -3.10 15.42 10.27
CA HIS A 161 -1.69 15.78 10.06
C HIS A 161 -1.48 16.78 8.92
N LEU A 162 -2.28 16.64 7.85
CA LEU A 162 -2.26 17.55 6.69
C LEU A 162 -3.08 18.83 6.92
N ASP A 163 -3.70 19.00 8.08
CA ASP A 163 -4.56 20.13 8.46
C ASP A 163 -5.71 20.40 7.46
N ILE A 164 -6.26 19.35 6.86
CA ILE A 164 -7.36 19.45 5.89
C ILE A 164 -8.72 19.07 6.48
N GLY A 165 -8.77 18.53 7.70
CA GLY A 165 -10.01 18.14 8.38
C GLY A 165 -10.97 17.36 7.49
N SER A 166 -12.20 17.83 7.32
CA SER A 166 -13.22 17.22 6.45
C SER A 166 -13.30 17.87 5.06
N ALA A 167 -12.39 18.75 4.67
CA ALA A 167 -12.40 19.41 3.37
C ALA A 167 -12.31 18.41 2.22
N ILE A 168 -12.97 18.71 1.11
CA ILE A 168 -12.87 17.92 -0.12
C ILE A 168 -11.57 18.32 -0.82
N VAL A 169 -10.74 17.34 -1.15
CA VAL A 169 -9.47 17.54 -1.85
C VAL A 169 -9.63 17.09 -3.30
N HIS A 170 -9.49 18.03 -4.24
CA HIS A 170 -9.68 17.77 -5.66
C HIS A 170 -8.41 17.39 -6.40
N ASP A 171 -7.25 17.75 -5.86
CA ASP A 171 -5.94 17.42 -6.40
C ASP A 171 -5.02 17.00 -5.26
N THR A 172 -4.83 15.70 -5.12
CA THR A 172 -4.03 15.14 -4.04
C THR A 172 -2.54 15.20 -4.35
N ILE A 173 -2.14 15.23 -5.62
CA ILE A 173 -0.73 15.17 -6.01
C ILE A 173 0.05 16.36 -5.46
N PRO A 174 -0.30 17.63 -5.76
CA PRO A 174 0.42 18.78 -5.21
C PRO A 174 0.39 18.83 -3.68
N LEU A 175 -0.71 18.38 -3.06
CA LEU A 175 -0.79 18.29 -1.61
C LEU A 175 0.30 17.35 -1.06
N PHE A 176 0.43 16.12 -1.59
CA PHE A 176 1.41 15.18 -1.10
C PHE A 176 2.85 15.53 -1.51
N GLU A 177 3.04 16.17 -2.66
CA GLU A 177 4.35 16.71 -3.07
C GLU A 177 4.84 17.78 -2.09
N SER A 178 3.96 18.63 -1.56
CA SER A 178 4.32 19.62 -0.54
C SER A 178 4.77 18.98 0.79
N TYR A 179 4.41 17.72 1.04
CA TYR A 179 4.87 16.91 2.17
C TYR A 179 6.03 15.96 1.80
N GLY A 180 6.70 16.20 0.67
CA GLY A 180 7.89 15.46 0.26
C GLY A 180 7.64 14.09 -0.34
N VAL A 181 6.41 13.76 -0.73
CA VAL A 181 6.14 12.58 -1.56
C VAL A 181 6.49 12.91 -3.00
N ARG A 182 7.30 12.08 -3.64
CA ARG A 182 7.60 12.26 -5.06
C ARG A 182 6.62 11.47 -5.91
N VAL A 183 5.91 12.12 -6.84
CA VAL A 183 4.96 11.47 -7.75
C VAL A 183 5.46 11.60 -9.19
N LEU A 184 5.64 10.46 -9.86
CA LEU A 184 6.19 10.41 -11.21
C LEU A 184 5.28 9.61 -12.14
N ASP A 185 5.13 10.08 -13.38
CA ASP A 185 4.46 9.31 -14.42
C ASP A 185 5.41 8.29 -15.04
N ALA A 186 4.93 7.08 -15.27
CA ALA A 186 5.73 6.01 -15.86
C ALA A 186 4.92 5.12 -16.80
N LYS A 187 5.62 4.44 -17.71
CA LYS A 187 5.03 3.38 -18.53
C LYS A 187 4.82 2.15 -17.67
N LEU A 188 3.63 2.02 -17.14
CA LEU A 188 3.17 0.91 -16.31
C LEU A 188 1.97 0.23 -16.97
N PRO A 189 1.74 -1.08 -16.70
CA PRO A 189 0.50 -1.74 -17.07
C PRO A 189 -0.70 -1.10 -16.35
N GLU A 190 -1.89 -1.30 -16.88
CA GLU A 190 -3.13 -0.79 -16.26
C GLU A 190 -3.34 -1.36 -14.85
N LYS A 191 -2.93 -2.59 -14.65
CA LYS A 191 -2.94 -3.28 -13.36
C LYS A 191 -1.52 -3.75 -13.05
N PRO A 192 -0.92 -3.25 -11.94
CA PRO A 192 -1.53 -2.50 -10.83
C PRO A 192 -1.78 -1.00 -11.09
N GLY A 193 -1.25 -0.40 -12.14
CA GLY A 193 -1.40 1.02 -12.48
C GLY A 193 -0.55 1.98 -11.65
N SER A 194 0.03 1.53 -10.57
CA SER A 194 0.98 2.27 -9.73
C SER A 194 1.96 1.33 -9.06
N ILE A 195 3.11 1.84 -8.69
CA ILE A 195 4.13 1.17 -7.86
C ILE A 195 4.84 2.22 -7.01
N SER A 196 5.26 1.85 -5.81
CA SER A 196 5.93 2.76 -4.90
C SER A 196 7.25 2.19 -4.37
N PHE A 197 8.15 3.11 -4.03
CA PHE A 197 9.46 2.83 -3.47
C PHE A 197 9.71 3.74 -2.26
N TYR A 198 10.48 3.24 -1.31
CA TYR A 198 10.93 3.99 -0.15
C TYR A 198 12.46 4.04 -0.12
N ASP A 199 13.00 5.24 -0.08
CA ASP A 199 14.42 5.52 0.11
C ASP A 199 14.68 5.62 1.62
N THR A 200 15.29 4.59 2.19
CA THR A 200 15.55 4.49 3.63
C THR A 200 16.57 5.51 4.12
N LYS A 201 17.53 5.89 3.27
CA LYS A 201 18.59 6.85 3.59
C LYS A 201 18.06 8.28 3.67
N ASN A 202 17.31 8.70 2.64
CA ASN A 202 16.78 10.06 2.56
C ASN A 202 15.37 10.18 3.14
N LYS A 203 14.78 9.07 3.61
CA LYS A 203 13.42 9.00 4.14
C LYS A 203 12.39 9.57 3.16
N ASN A 204 12.56 9.25 1.88
CA ASN A 204 11.69 9.78 0.82
C ASN A 204 10.84 8.65 0.21
N PHE A 205 9.56 8.95 0.02
CA PHE A 205 8.59 8.04 -0.58
C PHE A 205 8.31 8.49 -2.01
N THR A 206 8.49 7.58 -2.96
CA THR A 206 8.28 7.84 -4.39
C THR A 206 7.18 6.92 -4.93
N VAL A 207 6.23 7.49 -5.64
CA VAL A 207 5.12 6.78 -6.28
C VAL A 207 5.20 7.00 -7.79
N PHE A 208 5.22 5.90 -8.54
CA PHE A 208 5.05 5.92 -9.99
C PHE A 208 3.59 5.59 -10.33
N ILE A 209 2.99 6.41 -11.19
CA ILE A 209 1.63 6.21 -11.67
C ILE A 209 1.67 6.02 -13.18
N ALA A 210 0.86 5.11 -13.71
CA ALA A 210 0.79 4.84 -15.13
C ALA A 210 0.38 6.09 -15.92
N GLU A 211 1.20 6.48 -16.93
CA GLU A 211 1.01 7.69 -17.71
C GLU A 211 -0.33 7.74 -18.48
N GLN A 212 -0.93 6.58 -18.76
CA GLN A 212 -2.25 6.48 -19.37
C GLN A 212 -3.37 7.09 -18.53
N PHE A 213 -3.14 7.30 -17.23
CA PHE A 213 -4.10 7.95 -16.33
C PHE A 213 -3.92 9.46 -16.22
N LYS A 214 -3.03 10.09 -16.98
CA LYS A 214 -2.82 11.57 -16.97
C LYS A 214 -4.13 12.36 -17.14
N LYS A 215 -5.04 11.85 -17.95
CA LYS A 215 -6.36 12.47 -18.20
C LYS A 215 -7.47 11.96 -17.28
N LYS A 216 -7.13 11.14 -16.27
CA LYS A 216 -8.09 10.55 -15.33
C LYS A 216 -7.70 10.91 -13.88
N PRO A 217 -7.87 12.16 -13.44
CA PRO A 217 -7.41 12.63 -12.12
C PRO A 217 -7.96 11.79 -10.98
N TRP A 218 -9.24 11.43 -10.99
CA TRP A 218 -9.87 10.56 -10.00
C TRP A 218 -9.16 9.20 -9.85
N ARG A 219 -8.61 8.65 -10.93
CA ARG A 219 -7.85 7.40 -10.90
C ARG A 219 -6.47 7.60 -10.31
N ARG A 220 -5.81 8.70 -10.66
CA ARG A 220 -4.48 9.05 -10.14
C ARG A 220 -4.51 9.28 -8.64
N ASP A 221 -5.48 10.04 -8.16
CA ASP A 221 -5.68 10.32 -6.73
C ASP A 221 -5.90 9.03 -5.95
N PHE A 222 -6.76 8.15 -6.45
CA PHE A 222 -7.02 6.87 -5.81
C PHE A 222 -5.78 5.97 -5.77
N LEU A 223 -5.00 5.91 -6.86
CA LEU A 223 -3.77 5.13 -6.93
C LEU A 223 -2.70 5.68 -5.97
N LEU A 224 -2.48 7.00 -5.97
CA LEU A 224 -1.56 7.66 -5.04
C LEU A 224 -1.90 7.32 -3.58
N LEU A 225 -3.15 7.48 -3.20
CA LEU A 225 -3.61 7.17 -1.84
C LEU A 225 -3.53 5.68 -1.50
N THR A 226 -3.76 4.81 -2.48
CA THR A 226 -3.56 3.37 -2.30
C THR A 226 -2.10 3.06 -1.98
N GLU A 227 -1.15 3.67 -2.68
CA GLU A 227 0.29 3.50 -2.40
C GLU A 227 0.69 4.09 -1.04
N ILE A 228 0.13 5.23 -0.65
CA ILE A 228 0.34 5.79 0.69
C ILE A 228 -0.20 4.84 1.77
N GLY A 229 -1.38 4.27 1.58
CA GLY A 229 -1.93 3.24 2.47
C GLY A 229 -1.01 2.01 2.60
N ARG A 230 -0.38 1.59 1.50
CA ARG A 230 0.63 0.52 1.51
C ARG A 230 1.90 0.95 2.23
N ALA A 231 2.33 2.20 2.09
CA ALA A 231 3.51 2.72 2.78
C ALA A 231 3.37 2.63 4.31
N PHE A 232 2.20 2.87 4.86
CA PHE A 232 1.94 2.68 6.30
C PHE A 232 2.09 1.22 6.73
N LEU A 233 1.68 0.26 5.89
CA LEU A 233 1.90 -1.17 6.18
C LEU A 233 3.38 -1.53 6.05
N PHE A 234 4.07 -1.02 5.05
CA PHE A 234 5.49 -1.24 4.81
C PHE A 234 6.36 -0.74 5.97
N THR A 235 6.15 0.48 6.44
CA THR A 235 6.91 1.04 7.56
C THR A 235 6.64 0.31 8.87
N ARG A 236 5.45 -0.24 9.04
CA ARG A 236 5.11 -1.10 10.18
C ARG A 236 5.85 -2.44 10.18
N HIS A 237 6.23 -2.95 9.02
CA HIS A 237 6.97 -4.19 8.85
C HIS A 237 8.48 -3.95 8.70
N ASP A 238 9.04 -2.97 9.43
CA ASP A 238 10.47 -2.67 9.46
C ASP A 238 11.07 -2.42 8.07
N HIS A 239 10.29 -1.79 7.19
CA HIS A 239 10.65 -1.51 5.80
C HIS A 239 10.92 -2.74 4.94
N LEU A 240 10.37 -3.90 5.29
CA LEU A 240 10.42 -5.07 4.44
C LEU A 240 9.36 -5.00 3.36
N PRO A 241 9.69 -5.33 2.09
CA PRO A 241 8.71 -5.35 1.02
C PRO A 241 7.50 -6.24 1.34
N LEU A 242 6.30 -5.68 1.13
CA LEU A 242 5.04 -6.33 1.47
C LEU A 242 4.67 -7.42 0.47
N HIS A 243 4.22 -8.55 0.97
CA HIS A 243 3.40 -9.48 0.18
C HIS A 243 2.00 -8.90 0.01
N GLU A 244 1.54 -8.72 -1.24
CA GLU A 244 0.18 -8.25 -1.46
C GLU A 244 -0.83 -9.35 -1.20
N THR A 245 -1.56 -9.23 -0.10
CA THR A 245 -2.68 -10.10 0.27
C THR A 245 -4.01 -9.42 -0.02
N ALA A 246 -5.08 -10.20 -0.10
CA ALA A 246 -6.44 -9.63 -0.20
C ALA A 246 -6.77 -8.68 0.97
N ARG A 247 -6.15 -8.89 2.14
CA ARG A 247 -6.33 -8.05 3.33
C ARG A 247 -5.57 -6.73 3.20
N SER A 248 -4.28 -6.74 2.80
CA SER A 248 -3.49 -5.52 2.61
C SER A 248 -4.05 -4.66 1.48
N ARG A 249 -4.53 -5.28 0.40
CA ARG A 249 -5.21 -4.59 -0.70
C ARG A 249 -6.49 -3.90 -0.24
N ARG A 250 -7.36 -4.62 0.49
CA ARG A 250 -8.59 -4.03 1.05
C ARG A 250 -8.29 -2.88 2.00
N PHE A 251 -7.30 -3.04 2.87
CA PHE A 251 -6.85 -1.97 3.77
C PHE A 251 -6.47 -0.71 2.97
N ALA A 252 -5.58 -0.83 1.97
CA ALA A 252 -5.11 0.30 1.18
C ALA A 252 -6.25 0.97 0.38
N HIS A 253 -7.15 0.18 -0.20
CA HIS A 253 -8.32 0.71 -0.91
C HIS A 253 -9.30 1.41 0.02
N HIS A 254 -9.58 0.85 1.21
CA HIS A 254 -10.47 1.46 2.19
C HIS A 254 -9.88 2.76 2.75
N PHE A 255 -8.57 2.79 3.01
CA PHE A 255 -7.83 4.00 3.37
C PHE A 255 -8.00 5.09 2.30
N ALA A 256 -7.74 4.77 1.02
CA ALA A 256 -7.87 5.71 -0.08
C ALA A 256 -9.30 6.25 -0.22
N ALA A 257 -10.30 5.36 -0.15
CA ALA A 257 -11.71 5.73 -0.24
C ALA A 257 -12.13 6.65 0.92
N THR A 258 -11.73 6.34 2.15
CA THR A 258 -12.04 7.16 3.33
C THR A 258 -11.35 8.50 3.28
N PHE A 259 -10.10 8.55 2.83
CA PHE A 259 -9.37 9.81 2.68
C PHE A 259 -10.06 10.75 1.68
N LEU A 260 -10.45 10.26 0.51
CA LEU A 260 -11.13 11.04 -0.53
C LEU A 260 -12.56 11.41 -0.16
N GLN A 261 -13.24 10.55 0.62
CA GLN A 261 -14.65 10.66 0.94
C GLN A 261 -14.87 10.59 2.46
N PRO A 262 -14.41 11.58 3.24
CA PRO A 262 -14.59 11.58 4.69
C PRO A 262 -16.09 11.61 5.03
N GLU A 263 -16.49 10.81 6.02
CA GLU A 263 -17.89 10.59 6.38
C GLU A 263 -18.67 11.89 6.56
N SER A 264 -18.10 12.84 7.32
CA SER A 264 -18.77 14.12 7.59
C SER A 264 -19.04 14.92 6.32
N ALA A 265 -18.08 14.96 5.36
CA ALA A 265 -18.27 15.65 4.10
C ALA A 265 -19.36 14.97 3.24
N VAL A 266 -19.35 13.62 3.18
CA VAL A 266 -20.37 12.87 2.43
C VAL A 266 -21.74 13.06 3.05
N ARG A 267 -21.89 12.92 4.37
CA ARG A 267 -23.16 13.16 5.06
C ARG A 267 -23.68 14.58 4.85
N ASN A 268 -22.79 15.58 4.98
CA ASN A 268 -23.19 16.97 4.75
C ASN A 268 -23.66 17.22 3.31
N ALA A 269 -22.98 16.61 2.32
CA ALA A 269 -23.40 16.73 0.92
C ALA A 269 -24.76 16.08 0.65
N VAL A 270 -25.09 14.98 1.34
CA VAL A 270 -26.37 14.27 1.18
C VAL A 270 -27.48 14.94 1.98
N TYR A 271 -27.25 15.27 3.24
CA TYR A 271 -28.27 15.89 4.10
C TYR A 271 -28.70 17.27 3.61
N SER A 272 -27.79 18.04 3.00
CA SER A 272 -28.14 19.35 2.40
C SER A 272 -29.14 19.23 1.26
N LEU A 273 -29.32 18.04 0.67
CA LEU A 273 -30.26 17.76 -0.42
C LEU A 273 -31.57 17.15 0.07
N ASN A 274 -31.67 16.80 1.35
CA ASN A 274 -32.84 16.17 1.98
C ASN A 274 -33.37 14.94 1.23
N ILE A 275 -32.43 14.07 0.76
CA ILE A 275 -32.74 12.88 -0.05
C ILE A 275 -32.88 11.67 0.88
N LYS A 276 -33.96 10.93 0.76
CA LYS A 276 -34.11 9.65 1.48
C LYS A 276 -33.36 8.51 0.78
N PRO A 277 -32.99 7.43 1.52
CA PRO A 277 -32.19 6.32 0.98
C PRO A 277 -32.75 5.62 -0.27
N ASP A 278 -34.06 5.66 -0.46
CA ASP A 278 -34.78 5.06 -1.60
C ASP A 278 -35.06 6.04 -2.76
N GLU A 279 -34.90 7.34 -2.50
CA GLU A 279 -35.14 8.40 -3.51
C GLU A 279 -33.92 8.66 -4.40
N TRP A 280 -32.81 8.00 -4.17
CA TRP A 280 -31.61 8.16 -4.97
C TRP A 280 -31.82 7.72 -6.42
N THR A 281 -31.41 8.58 -7.35
CA THR A 281 -31.34 8.29 -8.78
C THR A 281 -29.88 8.15 -9.23
N TYR A 282 -29.66 7.42 -10.32
CA TYR A 282 -28.31 7.27 -10.89
C TYR A 282 -27.70 8.62 -11.31
N GLU A 283 -28.51 9.49 -11.91
CA GLU A 283 -28.09 10.85 -12.29
C GLU A 283 -27.65 11.68 -11.08
N LEU A 284 -28.34 11.54 -9.94
CA LEU A 284 -27.99 12.22 -8.71
C LEU A 284 -26.66 11.70 -8.13
N LEU A 285 -26.45 10.38 -8.15
CA LEU A 285 -25.19 9.76 -7.78
C LEU A 285 -24.03 10.36 -8.60
N LEU A 286 -24.20 10.44 -9.93
CA LEU A 286 -23.17 10.98 -10.82
C LEU A 286 -22.86 12.45 -10.54
N ARG A 287 -23.85 13.26 -10.20
CA ARG A 287 -23.64 14.68 -9.86
C ARG A 287 -22.92 14.89 -8.54
N ILE A 288 -23.27 14.08 -7.54
CA ILE A 288 -22.68 14.28 -6.20
C ILE A 288 -21.23 13.73 -6.18
N LYS A 289 -20.95 12.59 -6.84
CA LYS A 289 -19.60 12.02 -6.89
C LYS A 289 -18.57 12.99 -7.50
N GLU A 290 -18.98 13.84 -8.42
CA GLU A 290 -18.09 14.83 -9.04
C GLU A 290 -17.52 15.82 -8.02
N ARG A 291 -18.26 16.14 -6.96
CA ARG A 291 -17.79 16.99 -5.87
C ARG A 291 -16.61 16.38 -5.12
N PHE A 292 -16.50 15.05 -5.10
CA PHE A 292 -15.45 14.33 -4.39
C PHE A 292 -14.29 13.90 -5.30
N GLY A 293 -14.42 14.09 -6.61
CA GLY A 293 -13.41 13.67 -7.57
C GLY A 293 -13.15 12.16 -7.55
N VAL A 294 -14.19 11.34 -7.37
CA VAL A 294 -14.07 9.89 -7.26
C VAL A 294 -14.89 9.18 -8.35
N SER A 295 -14.62 7.88 -8.54
CA SER A 295 -15.41 7.06 -9.45
C SER A 295 -16.84 6.88 -8.94
N ALA A 296 -17.78 6.69 -9.88
CA ALA A 296 -19.18 6.41 -9.57
C ALA A 296 -19.32 5.16 -8.70
N GLU A 297 -18.53 4.12 -8.98
CA GLU A 297 -18.51 2.88 -8.20
C GLU A 297 -18.01 3.11 -6.78
N ALA A 298 -16.88 3.83 -6.60
CA ALA A 298 -16.35 4.15 -5.29
C ALA A 298 -17.34 4.96 -4.45
N PHE A 299 -18.05 5.91 -5.07
CA PHE A 299 -19.04 6.71 -4.37
C PHE A 299 -20.30 5.90 -3.98
N ALA A 300 -20.77 5.00 -4.86
CA ALA A 300 -21.90 4.12 -4.56
C ALA A 300 -21.58 3.16 -3.39
N ILE A 301 -20.35 2.62 -3.36
CA ILE A 301 -19.87 1.79 -2.25
C ILE A 301 -19.83 2.60 -0.95
N ARG A 302 -19.30 3.83 -0.98
CA ARG A 302 -19.21 4.69 0.20
C ARG A 302 -20.56 5.08 0.76
N LEU A 303 -21.53 5.42 -0.09
CA LEU A 303 -22.90 5.71 0.34
C LEU A 303 -23.52 4.51 1.06
N LYS A 304 -23.30 3.29 0.56
CA LYS A 304 -23.76 2.05 1.21
C LYS A 304 -23.10 1.83 2.57
N GLU A 305 -21.76 1.99 2.67
CA GLU A 305 -21.02 1.87 3.92
C GLU A 305 -21.52 2.82 4.99
N LEU A 306 -21.87 4.05 4.59
CA LEU A 306 -22.41 5.07 5.48
C LEU A 306 -23.92 4.93 5.72
N ALA A 307 -24.56 3.88 5.23
CA ALA A 307 -25.99 3.62 5.32
C ALA A 307 -26.87 4.77 4.74
N LEU A 308 -26.35 5.52 3.76
CA LEU A 308 -27.05 6.60 3.06
C LEU A 308 -27.88 6.10 1.88
N ILE A 309 -27.61 4.88 1.41
CA ILE A 309 -28.43 4.14 0.46
C ILE A 309 -28.59 2.69 0.92
N THR A 310 -29.65 2.03 0.45
CA THR A 310 -29.82 0.60 0.73
C THR A 310 -28.83 -0.25 -0.08
N ARG A 311 -28.55 -1.49 0.39
CA ARG A 311 -27.73 -2.44 -0.35
C ARG A 311 -28.27 -2.68 -1.76
N ARG A 312 -29.60 -2.87 -1.89
CA ARG A 312 -30.25 -3.07 -3.19
C ARG A 312 -29.97 -1.90 -4.14
N LYS A 313 -30.05 -0.66 -3.63
CA LYS A 313 -29.80 0.54 -4.45
C LYS A 313 -28.33 0.66 -4.87
N SER A 314 -27.41 0.32 -3.99
CA SER A 314 -25.98 0.24 -4.35
C SER A 314 -25.71 -0.79 -5.44
N ASP A 315 -26.30 -2.00 -5.33
CA ASP A 315 -26.13 -3.05 -6.32
C ASP A 315 -26.74 -2.66 -7.69
N GLU A 316 -27.89 -1.96 -7.68
CA GLU A 316 -28.51 -1.37 -8.88
C GLU A 316 -27.55 -0.38 -9.58
N PHE A 317 -26.96 0.55 -8.83
CA PHE A 317 -25.99 1.50 -9.38
C PHE A 317 -24.74 0.82 -9.93
N ILE A 318 -24.19 -0.13 -9.20
CA ILE A 318 -23.00 -0.89 -9.65
C ILE A 318 -23.29 -1.63 -10.96
N ASN A 319 -24.49 -2.20 -11.12
CA ASN A 319 -24.88 -2.85 -12.36
C ASN A 319 -25.01 -1.85 -13.52
N GLN A 320 -25.59 -0.67 -13.29
CA GLN A 320 -25.66 0.38 -14.31
C GLN A 320 -24.27 0.88 -14.72
N ILE A 321 -23.35 1.05 -13.75
CA ILE A 321 -21.95 1.43 -14.01
C ILE A 321 -21.26 0.38 -14.85
N LYS A 322 -21.41 -0.91 -14.51
CA LYS A 322 -20.82 -2.02 -15.28
C LYS A 322 -21.35 -2.09 -16.71
N GLN A 323 -22.66 -1.85 -16.92
CA GLN A 323 -23.23 -1.76 -18.25
C GLN A 323 -22.67 -0.57 -19.04
N TYR A 324 -22.46 0.56 -18.38
CA TYR A 324 -21.80 1.72 -18.99
C TYR A 324 -20.37 1.38 -19.43
N TYR A 325 -19.55 0.78 -18.58
CA TYR A 325 -18.16 0.37 -18.91
C TYR A 325 -18.09 -0.70 -20.01
N SER A 326 -19.12 -1.52 -20.18
CA SER A 326 -19.16 -2.50 -21.28
C SER A 326 -19.46 -1.85 -22.65
N SER A 327 -20.01 -0.64 -22.66
CA SER A 327 -20.39 0.10 -23.88
C SER A 327 -19.43 1.24 -24.23
N THR A 328 -18.55 1.64 -23.32
CA THR A 328 -17.60 2.75 -23.47
C THR A 328 -16.21 2.31 -23.07
N ASP A 329 -15.19 2.87 -23.70
CA ASP A 329 -13.79 2.51 -23.51
C ASP A 329 -13.25 2.96 -22.12
N HIS A 330 -13.83 2.44 -21.04
CA HIS A 330 -13.47 2.70 -19.64
C HIS A 330 -13.45 4.18 -19.22
N ASP A 331 -14.22 5.01 -19.88
CA ASP A 331 -14.44 6.38 -19.42
C ASP A 331 -15.36 6.38 -18.17
N GLU A 332 -15.13 7.35 -17.30
CA GLU A 332 -15.93 7.50 -16.09
C GLU A 332 -17.35 7.97 -16.43
N PRO A 333 -18.41 7.31 -15.90
CA PRO A 333 -19.75 7.80 -16.06
C PRO A 333 -19.93 9.21 -15.50
N MET A 334 -20.42 10.12 -16.31
CA MET A 334 -20.63 11.53 -15.97
C MET A 334 -22.11 11.85 -15.95
N ALA A 335 -22.51 12.80 -15.11
CA ALA A 335 -23.85 13.34 -15.15
C ALA A 335 -24.11 14.01 -16.51
N LYS A 336 -25.32 13.86 -17.04
CA LYS A 336 -25.72 14.59 -18.23
C LYS A 336 -25.53 16.09 -18.00
N GLU A 337 -24.91 16.77 -18.92
CA GLU A 337 -24.81 18.22 -18.88
C GLU A 337 -26.24 18.80 -18.76
N ARG A 338 -26.45 19.66 -17.79
CA ARG A 338 -27.65 20.50 -17.80
C ARG A 338 -27.57 21.30 -19.10
N ARG A 339 -28.57 21.22 -19.95
CA ARG A 339 -28.78 22.27 -20.92
C ARG A 339 -28.69 23.57 -20.14
N PRO A 340 -27.81 24.53 -20.53
CA PRO A 340 -27.74 25.79 -19.84
C PRO A 340 -29.17 26.28 -19.68
N GLY A 341 -29.65 26.32 -18.42
CA GLY A 341 -30.95 26.95 -18.15
C GLY A 341 -30.83 28.34 -18.77
N LYS A 342 -31.87 28.87 -19.36
CA LYS A 342 -31.86 30.25 -19.89
C LYS A 342 -31.09 31.09 -18.90
N ALA A 343 -29.87 31.51 -19.28
CA ALA A 343 -29.12 32.45 -18.47
C ALA A 343 -30.07 33.57 -18.20
N TYR A 344 -30.39 33.83 -16.94
CA TYR A 344 -31.10 35.03 -16.60
C TYR A 344 -30.22 36.16 -17.07
N ASP A 345 -30.62 36.79 -18.17
CA ASP A 345 -29.96 37.96 -18.66
C ASP A 345 -30.23 39.06 -17.63
N LEU A 346 -29.24 39.28 -16.75
CA LEU A 346 -29.32 40.33 -15.73
C LEU A 346 -29.55 41.71 -16.34
N ALA A 347 -29.29 41.89 -17.64
CA ALA A 347 -29.60 43.09 -18.39
C ALA A 347 -31.13 43.27 -18.60
N SER A 348 -31.91 42.17 -18.59
CA SER A 348 -33.36 42.25 -18.73
C SER A 348 -34.10 42.57 -17.42
N LEU A 349 -33.42 42.61 -16.29
CA LEU A 349 -33.97 42.96 -14.96
C LEU A 349 -33.77 44.43 -14.61
N SER A 350 -33.10 45.22 -15.45
CA SER A 350 -32.80 46.64 -15.24
C SER A 350 -33.61 47.59 -16.16
N SER A 351 -34.66 47.09 -16.79
CA SER A 351 -35.63 47.90 -17.60
C SER A 351 -36.96 48.08 -16.87
#